data_656919bb4aa9eaea21bf3f305a82c77f
#
_entry.id   656919bb4aa9eaea21bf3f305a82c77f
#
_cell.length_a   1.000
_cell.length_b   1.000
_cell.length_c   1.000
_cell.angle_alpha   90.00
_cell.angle_beta   90.00
_cell.angle_gamma   90.00
#
_symmetry.space_group_name_H-M   'P 1'
#
loop_
_entity.id
_entity.type
_entity.pdbx_description
1 polymer ?
#
loop_
_entity_poly.entity_id
_entity_poly.type
_entity_poly.pdbx_seq_one_letter_code
_entity_poly.pdbx_strand_id
1 'polypeptide(L)'
;MLTDIEIAKSVKLRPINEVAAELGIHEDQVENYGRYIAKITTGDIDPNKFKNHHLILVTAISPTKAGNGKTTVSVGLALGMQKIGKKAVVALREPSLGPCFGMKGGAAGGGYAQVLPMDKINLHFTGDFHAITEANNMIAALLDNYRFQHEAEGFKLKKILWRRVMDVNDRGLRRIITGIGDKNGIETEAGFDITPASEIMAIMCFATSVNDLRRRIDNILLGITEDDKPFTVKDMGVGGSIVALLLDALKPNLVQTTEGTPAFVHCGPFANIAHGCNSVMATAAALEYGDYAITEAGFGADLGAEKFYNIKCRKTGLQPDLTVLVVTLQALKMHGGVALENIKEPNVAGMEAGYWNLDKHVKNLQSFGQTVVIAFNKFATDTDEEIDVLRKHCEEMGCGFAVNSAFAEGGKGAMELAELVVKTIDEHPSAPLYFTYDDDEPVEKKIEDVAFNLYGAGSVTLSDSAKAMIEEIKKLGAEKFPICIAKTQYSFSTDAKAYGPTEGFELHVRDITVNMGAEMIVVIAGPIMRMPGLPKSPQAERIDVVNGEITGLS
;
A
#
# COMPACT_ATOMS: atom_id res chain seq x y z
N MET A 1 -23.82 13.97 12.96
CA MET A 1 -22.34 13.94 12.96
C MET A 1 -21.90 14.65 11.68
N LEU A 2 -20.90 15.52 11.75
CA LEU A 2 -20.35 16.17 10.56
C LEU A 2 -19.72 15.12 9.63
N THR A 3 -19.77 15.36 8.33
CA THR A 3 -19.07 14.54 7.32
C THR A 3 -17.56 14.80 7.37
N ASP A 4 -16.75 13.89 6.81
CA ASP A 4 -15.31 14.03 6.79
C ASP A 4 -14.86 15.35 6.16
N ILE A 5 -15.48 15.77 5.07
CA ILE A 5 -15.17 17.05 4.41
C ILE A 5 -15.61 18.27 5.24
N GLU A 6 -16.72 18.19 5.97
CA GLU A 6 -17.14 19.26 6.89
C GLU A 6 -16.19 19.39 8.07
N ILE A 7 -15.73 18.28 8.64
CA ILE A 7 -14.70 18.27 9.68
C ILE A 7 -13.41 18.88 9.12
N ALA A 8 -12.95 18.44 7.95
CA ALA A 8 -11.75 18.95 7.30
C ALA A 8 -11.81 20.48 7.10
N LYS A 9 -12.95 21.00 6.65
CA LYS A 9 -13.18 22.45 6.46
C LYS A 9 -13.25 23.23 7.76
N SER A 10 -13.64 22.61 8.87
CA SER A 10 -13.71 23.25 10.19
C SER A 10 -12.34 23.50 10.83
N VAL A 11 -11.29 22.82 10.34
CA VAL A 11 -9.94 22.92 10.89
C VAL A 11 -9.18 24.12 10.32
N LYS A 12 -8.63 24.95 11.21
CA LYS A 12 -7.71 26.02 10.81
C LYS A 12 -6.31 25.46 10.61
N LEU A 13 -5.92 25.24 9.35
CA LEU A 13 -4.58 24.74 9.00
C LEU A 13 -3.48 25.77 9.30
N ARG A 14 -2.34 25.29 9.77
CA ARG A 14 -1.10 26.07 9.89
C ARG A 14 -0.40 26.12 8.53
N PRO A 15 0.31 27.21 8.19
CA PRO A 15 1.22 27.21 7.04
C PRO A 15 2.21 26.06 7.13
N ILE A 16 2.46 25.40 6.00
CA ILE A 16 3.29 24.17 5.99
C ILE A 16 4.75 24.44 6.44
N ASN A 17 5.26 25.65 6.22
CA ASN A 17 6.59 26.04 6.68
C ASN A 17 6.71 26.06 8.21
N GLU A 18 5.63 26.36 8.93
CA GLU A 18 5.59 26.28 10.39
C GLU A 18 5.66 24.81 10.86
N VAL A 19 4.94 23.92 10.15
CA VAL A 19 4.98 22.48 10.41
C VAL A 19 6.36 21.90 10.13
N ALA A 20 6.99 22.30 9.03
CA ALA A 20 8.35 21.89 8.68
C ALA A 20 9.38 22.38 9.72
N ALA A 21 9.29 23.64 10.13
CA ALA A 21 10.18 24.22 11.14
C ALA A 21 10.07 23.52 12.52
N GLU A 22 8.85 23.13 12.93
CA GLU A 22 8.62 22.34 14.16
C GLU A 22 9.31 20.97 14.11
N LEU A 23 9.37 20.35 12.93
CA LEU A 23 10.11 19.11 12.71
C LEU A 23 11.63 19.31 12.71
N GLY A 24 12.12 20.54 12.57
CA GLY A 24 13.54 20.86 12.38
C GLY A 24 14.01 20.71 10.94
N ILE A 25 13.09 20.69 9.97
CA ILE A 25 13.42 20.66 8.53
C ILE A 25 13.91 22.05 8.12
N HIS A 26 15.09 22.12 7.51
CA HIS A 26 15.68 23.37 7.06
C HIS A 26 14.89 23.97 5.88
N GLU A 27 14.83 25.30 5.78
CA GLU A 27 14.01 26.01 4.78
C GLU A 27 14.39 25.66 3.34
N ASP A 28 15.65 25.43 3.04
CA ASP A 28 16.15 25.03 1.72
C ASP A 28 15.76 23.60 1.30
N GLN A 29 15.28 22.78 2.23
CA GLN A 29 14.72 21.44 1.96
C GLN A 29 13.23 21.47 1.65
N VAL A 30 12.56 22.63 1.83
CA VAL A 30 11.09 22.78 1.73
C VAL A 30 10.73 23.43 0.39
N GLU A 31 10.04 22.68 -0.46
CA GLU A 31 9.47 23.18 -1.71
C GLU A 31 7.94 23.26 -1.59
N ASN A 32 7.41 24.47 -1.52
CA ASN A 32 5.99 24.71 -1.27
C ASN A 32 5.12 24.38 -2.49
N TYR A 33 4.08 23.58 -2.26
CA TYR A 33 2.98 23.33 -3.17
C TYR A 33 1.70 24.00 -2.64
N GLY A 34 1.70 25.32 -2.68
CA GLY A 34 0.71 26.16 -2.02
C GLY A 34 1.03 26.37 -0.52
N ARG A 35 -0.01 26.74 0.26
CA ARG A 35 0.18 27.18 1.64
C ARG A 35 0.31 26.04 2.64
N TYR A 36 -0.27 24.87 2.34
CA TYR A 36 -0.51 23.81 3.32
C TYR A 36 0.13 22.46 2.95
N ILE A 37 0.86 22.41 1.84
CA ILE A 37 1.53 21.22 1.32
C ILE A 37 2.94 21.61 0.91
N ALA A 38 3.93 20.78 1.17
CA ALA A 38 5.28 20.94 0.66
C ALA A 38 5.89 19.59 0.27
N LYS A 39 6.77 19.60 -0.72
CA LYS A 39 7.70 18.52 -0.96
C LYS A 39 8.96 18.72 -0.15
N ILE A 40 9.49 17.64 0.40
CA ILE A 40 10.68 17.70 1.24
C ILE A 40 11.84 17.00 0.55
N THR A 41 12.93 17.74 0.36
CA THR A 41 14.19 17.15 -0.12
C THR A 41 14.84 16.42 1.05
N THR A 42 14.83 15.09 1.00
CA THR A 42 15.50 14.23 1.96
C THR A 42 16.93 13.94 1.51
N GLY A 43 17.84 13.74 2.46
CA GLY A 43 19.18 13.22 2.17
C GLY A 43 19.17 11.72 1.86
N ASP A 44 20.36 11.16 1.66
CA ASP A 44 20.51 9.71 1.51
C ASP A 44 20.01 8.97 2.76
N ILE A 45 19.30 7.89 2.56
CA ILE A 45 18.74 7.09 3.64
C ILE A 45 19.87 6.29 4.30
N ASP A 46 20.15 6.62 5.57
CA ASP A 46 21.10 5.89 6.40
C ASP A 46 20.37 5.26 7.60
N PRO A 47 20.14 3.92 7.59
CA PRO A 47 19.47 3.24 8.70
C PRO A 47 20.17 3.42 10.06
N ASN A 48 21.47 3.75 10.07
CA ASN A 48 22.18 4.00 11.34
C ASN A 48 21.73 5.28 12.05
N LYS A 49 21.16 6.25 11.32
CA LYS A 49 20.60 7.47 11.91
C LYS A 49 19.33 7.20 12.74
N PHE A 50 18.67 6.05 12.53
CA PHE A 50 17.36 5.76 13.13
C PHE A 50 17.42 4.84 14.35
N LYS A 51 18.61 4.48 14.85
CA LYS A 51 18.79 3.51 15.95
C LYS A 51 18.11 3.87 17.28
N ASN A 52 17.80 5.16 17.47
CA ASN A 52 17.13 5.66 18.68
C ASN A 52 15.69 6.11 18.40
N HIS A 53 15.16 5.81 17.23
CA HIS A 53 13.82 6.16 16.80
C HIS A 53 13.00 4.87 16.61
N HIS A 54 11.71 4.96 16.84
CA HIS A 54 10.83 3.79 16.83
C HIS A 54 9.98 3.74 15.56
N LEU A 55 9.99 2.60 14.89
CA LEU A 55 9.13 2.33 13.74
C LEU A 55 7.95 1.45 14.16
N ILE A 56 6.74 1.93 13.92
CA ILE A 56 5.49 1.24 14.24
C ILE A 56 4.77 0.94 12.92
N LEU A 57 4.48 -0.34 12.69
CA LEU A 57 3.61 -0.75 11.60
C LEU A 57 2.16 -0.83 12.06
N VAL A 58 1.24 -0.20 11.33
CA VAL A 58 -0.21 -0.39 11.49
C VAL A 58 -0.74 -1.27 10.36
N THR A 59 -1.35 -2.37 10.72
CA THR A 59 -2.00 -3.32 9.81
C THR A 59 -3.38 -3.69 10.32
N ALA A 60 -4.08 -4.65 9.73
CA ALA A 60 -5.41 -5.05 10.18
C ALA A 60 -5.67 -6.54 9.94
N ILE A 61 -6.71 -7.07 10.56
CA ILE A 61 -7.31 -8.35 10.17
C ILE A 61 -7.94 -8.26 8.78
N SER A 62 -8.39 -9.37 8.20
CA SER A 62 -9.05 -9.38 6.89
C SER A 62 -10.24 -8.40 6.87
N PRO A 63 -10.31 -7.46 5.90
CA PRO A 63 -11.28 -6.36 5.94
C PRO A 63 -12.68 -6.77 5.48
N THR A 64 -13.68 -6.00 5.91
CA THR A 64 -14.97 -5.92 5.22
C THR A 64 -14.86 -5.07 3.95
N LYS A 65 -15.91 -4.98 3.15
CA LYS A 65 -15.96 -4.09 1.99
C LYS A 65 -15.79 -2.61 2.36
N ALA A 66 -16.22 -2.22 3.56
CA ALA A 66 -16.04 -0.87 4.10
C ALA A 66 -14.61 -0.60 4.60
N GLY A 67 -13.79 -1.65 4.74
CA GLY A 67 -12.45 -1.59 5.34
C GLY A 67 -12.48 -1.67 6.87
N ASN A 68 -11.30 -1.62 7.49
CA ASN A 68 -11.14 -1.68 8.96
C ASN A 68 -10.71 -0.34 9.60
N GLY A 69 -10.56 0.72 8.80
CA GLY A 69 -10.17 2.04 9.30
C GLY A 69 -8.68 2.17 9.68
N LYS A 70 -7.78 1.43 9.04
CA LYS A 70 -6.32 1.50 9.34
C LYS A 70 -5.76 2.91 9.32
N THR A 71 -6.04 3.69 8.26
CA THR A 71 -5.53 5.06 8.14
C THR A 71 -6.03 5.94 9.26
N THR A 72 -7.31 5.81 9.64
CA THR A 72 -7.89 6.50 10.80
C THR A 72 -7.16 6.12 12.10
N VAL A 73 -6.84 4.83 12.29
CA VAL A 73 -6.07 4.37 13.46
C VAL A 73 -4.63 4.87 13.40
N SER A 74 -3.97 4.85 12.24
CA SER A 74 -2.59 5.35 12.08
C SER A 74 -2.48 6.84 12.41
N VAL A 75 -3.38 7.64 11.85
CA VAL A 75 -3.46 9.08 12.16
C VAL A 75 -3.86 9.30 13.61
N GLY A 76 -4.89 8.58 14.09
CA GLY A 76 -5.34 8.64 15.49
C GLY A 76 -4.22 8.33 16.49
N LEU A 77 -3.41 7.29 16.23
CA LEU A 77 -2.26 6.95 17.05
C LEU A 77 -1.24 8.10 17.11
N ALA A 78 -0.93 8.74 15.97
CA ALA A 78 -0.04 9.90 15.95
C ALA A 78 -0.61 11.08 16.76
N LEU A 79 -1.91 11.35 16.63
CA LEU A 79 -2.62 12.35 17.43
C LEU A 79 -2.58 12.00 18.92
N GLY A 80 -2.84 10.75 19.29
CA GLY A 80 -2.78 10.25 20.66
C GLY A 80 -1.37 10.38 21.27
N MET A 81 -0.35 10.03 20.50
CA MET A 81 1.05 10.21 20.92
C MET A 81 1.39 11.68 21.18
N GLN A 82 0.93 12.59 20.33
CA GLN A 82 1.10 14.03 20.58
C GLN A 82 0.41 14.46 21.88
N LYS A 83 -0.79 13.95 22.19
CA LYS A 83 -1.51 14.24 23.45
C LYS A 83 -0.74 13.79 24.70
N ILE A 84 -0.01 12.70 24.61
CA ILE A 84 0.84 12.20 25.72
C ILE A 84 2.29 12.75 25.66
N GLY A 85 2.54 13.79 24.85
CA GLY A 85 3.82 14.49 24.77
C GLY A 85 4.91 13.76 24.00
N LYS A 86 4.57 12.83 23.12
CA LYS A 86 5.53 12.11 22.25
C LYS A 86 5.58 12.74 20.86
N LYS A 87 6.77 12.85 20.27
CA LYS A 87 6.98 13.38 18.92
C LYS A 87 6.77 12.26 17.90
N ALA A 88 5.56 12.18 17.35
CA ALA A 88 5.19 11.20 16.36
C ALA A 88 5.01 11.83 14.98
N VAL A 89 5.40 11.10 13.92
CA VAL A 89 5.18 11.45 12.52
C VAL A 89 4.56 10.25 11.82
N VAL A 90 3.49 10.46 11.06
CA VAL A 90 2.85 9.38 10.30
C VAL A 90 3.28 9.41 8.85
N ALA A 91 3.58 8.25 8.27
CA ALA A 91 3.88 8.05 6.85
C ALA A 91 2.79 7.21 6.20
N LEU A 92 2.09 7.77 5.22
CA LEU A 92 0.92 7.20 4.58
C LEU A 92 1.12 7.04 3.08
N ARG A 93 0.27 6.21 2.47
CA ARG A 93 0.16 6.13 1.01
C ARG A 93 -0.69 7.27 0.48
N GLU A 94 -0.32 7.73 -0.71
CA GLU A 94 -1.14 8.65 -1.50
C GLU A 94 -2.36 7.89 -2.06
N PRO A 95 -3.59 8.46 -2.00
CA PRO A 95 -4.76 7.83 -2.56
C PRO A 95 -4.77 7.86 -4.10
N SER A 96 -5.35 6.82 -4.70
CA SER A 96 -5.59 6.70 -6.14
C SER A 96 -7.00 7.19 -6.49
N LEU A 97 -7.15 7.85 -7.64
CA LEU A 97 -8.44 8.33 -8.14
C LEU A 97 -9.42 7.17 -8.43
N GLY A 98 -8.93 6.02 -8.87
CA GLY A 98 -9.78 4.86 -9.17
C GLY A 98 -10.68 4.47 -8.01
N PRO A 99 -10.17 4.14 -6.80
CA PRO A 99 -11.00 3.89 -5.61
C PRO A 99 -11.80 5.11 -5.15
N CYS A 100 -11.22 6.31 -5.23
CA CYS A 100 -11.86 7.55 -4.77
C CYS A 100 -13.17 7.83 -5.52
N PHE A 101 -13.20 7.60 -6.82
CA PHE A 101 -14.37 7.74 -7.69
C PHE A 101 -15.15 6.41 -7.88
N GLY A 102 -14.60 5.28 -7.43
CA GLY A 102 -15.14 3.94 -7.59
C GLY A 102 -15.94 3.44 -6.39
N MET A 103 -15.36 2.50 -5.64
CA MET A 103 -16.07 1.77 -4.56
C MET A 103 -15.79 2.28 -3.16
N LYS A 104 -14.68 3.00 -2.94
CA LYS A 104 -14.18 3.40 -1.64
C LYS A 104 -13.83 4.87 -1.68
N GLY A 105 -14.14 5.61 -0.63
CA GLY A 105 -13.66 6.97 -0.45
C GLY A 105 -12.13 7.07 -0.45
N GLY A 106 -11.60 8.26 -0.34
CA GLY A 106 -10.17 8.54 -0.30
C GLY A 106 -9.44 7.85 0.88
N ALA A 107 -8.13 7.95 0.91
CA ALA A 107 -7.28 7.33 1.92
C ALA A 107 -6.65 8.36 2.88
N ALA A 108 -7.34 9.46 3.17
CA ALA A 108 -6.88 10.53 4.06
C ALA A 108 -7.20 10.31 5.55
N GLY A 109 -7.74 9.14 5.91
CA GLY A 109 -8.34 8.90 7.23
C GLY A 109 -9.82 9.25 7.27
N GLY A 110 -10.40 9.42 8.46
CA GLY A 110 -11.83 9.77 8.60
C GLY A 110 -12.13 10.39 9.95
N GLY A 111 -13.29 11.09 10.04
CA GLY A 111 -13.70 11.82 11.23
C GLY A 111 -12.66 12.86 11.66
N TYR A 112 -12.34 12.88 12.94
CA TYR A 112 -11.32 13.76 13.51
C TYR A 112 -9.89 13.22 13.38
N ALA A 113 -9.68 12.06 12.77
CA ALA A 113 -8.36 11.47 12.50
C ALA A 113 -8.08 11.45 10.98
N GLN A 114 -7.83 12.63 10.41
CA GLN A 114 -7.56 12.85 8.98
C GLN A 114 -6.24 13.58 8.77
N VAL A 115 -5.64 13.38 7.59
CA VAL A 115 -4.59 14.26 7.03
C VAL A 115 -5.22 15.30 6.11
N LEU A 116 -4.70 16.53 6.16
CA LEU A 116 -5.27 17.70 5.52
C LEU A 116 -4.25 18.47 4.66
N PRO A 117 -4.66 19.10 3.57
CA PRO A 117 -6.03 19.28 3.06
C PRO A 117 -6.57 18.04 2.34
N MET A 118 -7.69 17.48 2.81
CA MET A 118 -8.22 16.20 2.39
C MET A 118 -8.63 16.16 0.91
N ASP A 119 -9.28 17.23 0.42
CA ASP A 119 -9.71 17.36 -0.97
C ASP A 119 -8.52 17.36 -1.94
N LYS A 120 -7.42 18.04 -1.60
CA LYS A 120 -6.19 18.05 -2.40
C LYS A 120 -5.54 16.68 -2.44
N ILE A 121 -5.39 16.06 -1.27
CA ILE A 121 -4.74 14.74 -1.13
C ILE A 121 -5.52 13.66 -1.92
N ASN A 122 -6.85 13.66 -1.86
CA ASN A 122 -7.68 12.65 -2.54
C ASN A 122 -7.82 12.85 -4.05
N LEU A 123 -7.48 14.01 -4.60
CA LEU A 123 -7.60 14.32 -6.02
C LEU A 123 -6.23 14.36 -6.72
N HIS A 124 -5.71 15.56 -6.97
CA HIS A 124 -4.46 15.70 -7.72
C HIS A 124 -3.21 15.85 -6.86
N PHE A 125 -3.40 16.19 -5.60
CA PHE A 125 -2.36 16.42 -4.59
C PHE A 125 -1.22 17.30 -5.10
N THR A 126 -0.03 16.73 -5.33
CA THR A 126 1.14 17.40 -5.90
C THR A 126 1.50 16.89 -7.30
N GLY A 127 0.68 15.99 -7.87
CA GLY A 127 0.86 15.45 -9.20
C GLY A 127 1.71 14.21 -9.32
N ASP A 128 2.06 13.53 -8.19
CA ASP A 128 2.94 12.36 -8.22
C ASP A 128 2.34 11.19 -9.01
N PHE A 129 1.04 10.91 -8.84
CA PHE A 129 0.34 9.89 -9.64
C PHE A 129 0.30 10.23 -11.12
N HIS A 130 0.15 11.51 -11.47
CA HIS A 130 0.20 11.95 -12.86
C HIS A 130 1.60 11.76 -13.44
N ALA A 131 2.65 12.14 -12.71
CA ALA A 131 4.03 11.93 -13.13
C ALA A 131 4.34 10.46 -13.39
N ILE A 132 3.90 9.58 -12.50
CA ILE A 132 4.04 8.12 -12.63
C ILE A 132 3.27 7.59 -13.85
N THR A 133 2.03 8.04 -14.04
CA THR A 133 1.19 7.67 -15.19
C THR A 133 1.84 8.09 -16.49
N GLU A 134 2.28 9.35 -16.59
CA GLU A 134 2.91 9.87 -17.80
C GLU A 134 4.27 9.23 -18.09
N ALA A 135 5.09 8.99 -17.07
CA ALA A 135 6.36 8.28 -17.22
C ALA A 135 6.16 6.86 -17.78
N ASN A 136 5.18 6.14 -17.23
CA ASN A 136 4.85 4.79 -17.69
C ASN A 136 4.34 4.78 -19.14
N ASN A 137 3.45 5.71 -19.48
CA ASN A 137 2.86 5.81 -20.81
C ASN A 137 3.84 6.37 -21.84
N MET A 138 4.76 7.24 -21.44
CA MET A 138 5.86 7.71 -22.28
C MET A 138 6.77 6.55 -22.69
N ILE A 139 7.11 5.64 -21.76
CA ILE A 139 7.87 4.43 -22.10
C ILE A 139 7.11 3.59 -23.13
N ALA A 140 5.78 3.41 -22.98
CA ALA A 140 4.98 2.64 -23.93
C ALA A 140 4.95 3.29 -25.31
N ALA A 141 4.79 4.61 -25.37
CA ALA A 141 4.80 5.37 -26.64
C ALA A 141 6.17 5.31 -27.32
N LEU A 142 7.24 5.46 -26.56
CA LEU A 142 8.62 5.38 -27.07
C LEU A 142 8.95 3.96 -27.57
N LEU A 143 8.47 2.92 -26.88
CA LEU A 143 8.64 1.54 -27.32
C LEU A 143 7.90 1.26 -28.62
N ASP A 144 6.64 1.68 -28.75
CA ASP A 144 5.87 1.51 -29.99
C ASP A 144 6.52 2.28 -31.16
N ASN A 145 6.99 3.50 -30.90
CA ASN A 145 7.74 4.27 -31.91
C ASN A 145 9.07 3.60 -32.26
N TYR A 146 9.82 3.09 -31.30
CA TYR A 146 11.09 2.39 -31.56
C TYR A 146 10.88 1.18 -32.46
N ARG A 147 9.87 0.34 -32.16
CA ARG A 147 9.48 -0.82 -32.97
C ARG A 147 9.14 -0.42 -34.40
N PHE A 148 8.31 0.61 -34.57
CA PHE A 148 7.87 1.10 -35.88
C PHE A 148 9.03 1.65 -36.72
N GLN A 149 9.89 2.47 -36.13
CA GLN A 149 11.00 3.11 -36.85
C GLN A 149 12.13 2.11 -37.21
N HIS A 150 12.35 1.06 -36.43
CA HIS A 150 13.41 0.08 -36.66
C HIS A 150 12.91 -1.25 -37.26
N GLU A 151 11.65 -1.32 -37.68
CA GLU A 151 11.09 -2.53 -38.34
C GLU A 151 11.85 -2.87 -39.62
N ALA A 152 12.17 -1.89 -40.44
CA ALA A 152 12.94 -2.07 -41.69
C ALA A 152 14.39 -2.52 -41.44
N GLU A 153 14.94 -2.27 -40.26
CA GLU A 153 16.27 -2.73 -39.81
C GLU A 153 16.23 -4.13 -39.21
N GLY A 154 15.06 -4.76 -39.16
CA GLY A 154 14.86 -6.11 -38.65
C GLY A 154 14.62 -6.20 -37.15
N PHE A 155 14.40 -5.08 -36.44
CA PHE A 155 14.09 -5.11 -35.01
C PHE A 155 12.69 -5.66 -34.75
N LYS A 156 12.61 -6.72 -33.96
CA LYS A 156 11.35 -7.36 -33.55
C LYS A 156 11.42 -7.85 -32.11
N LEU A 157 10.29 -7.69 -31.41
CA LEU A 157 10.06 -8.32 -30.11
C LEU A 157 9.11 -9.50 -30.28
N LYS A 158 9.53 -10.71 -29.90
CA LYS A 158 8.66 -11.86 -29.85
C LYS A 158 7.65 -11.79 -28.70
N LYS A 159 7.99 -11.03 -27.63
CA LYS A 159 7.14 -10.80 -26.48
C LYS A 159 7.28 -9.36 -26.00
N ILE A 160 6.15 -8.67 -25.85
CA ILE A 160 6.05 -7.33 -25.26
C ILE A 160 5.53 -7.51 -23.85
N LEU A 161 6.24 -6.97 -22.86
CA LEU A 161 5.91 -7.10 -21.44
C LEU A 161 5.35 -5.81 -20.85
N TRP A 162 5.62 -4.67 -21.48
CA TRP A 162 5.21 -3.35 -20.99
C TRP A 162 3.77 -3.00 -21.36
N ARG A 163 3.01 -2.54 -20.36
CA ARG A 163 1.62 -2.11 -20.52
C ARG A 163 1.49 -0.62 -20.20
N ARG A 164 0.46 0.02 -20.75
CA ARG A 164 0.05 1.37 -20.36
C ARG A 164 -0.63 1.35 -19.00
N VAL A 165 -0.76 2.52 -18.38
CA VAL A 165 -1.50 2.68 -17.12
C VAL A 165 -2.43 3.88 -17.17
N MET A 166 -3.46 3.85 -16.34
CA MET A 166 -4.35 4.96 -16.07
C MET A 166 -4.86 4.89 -14.64
N ASP A 167 -4.94 6.03 -13.94
CA ASP A 167 -5.38 6.04 -12.53
C ASP A 167 -6.90 6.14 -12.42
N VAL A 168 -7.61 5.23 -13.09
CA VAL A 168 -9.06 5.08 -13.07
C VAL A 168 -9.45 3.61 -13.02
N ASN A 169 -10.69 3.33 -12.63
CA ASN A 169 -11.29 2.01 -12.74
C ASN A 169 -12.02 1.89 -14.08
N ASP A 170 -11.39 1.26 -15.07
CA ASP A 170 -11.99 1.09 -16.41
C ASP A 170 -11.78 -0.31 -16.97
N ARG A 171 -12.80 -1.14 -16.87
CA ARG A 171 -12.77 -2.52 -17.39
C ARG A 171 -12.62 -2.61 -18.90
N GLY A 172 -12.99 -1.58 -19.63
CA GLY A 172 -12.88 -1.52 -21.10
C GLY A 172 -11.42 -1.48 -21.56
N LEU A 173 -10.52 -0.98 -20.71
CA LEU A 173 -9.09 -0.84 -21.01
C LEU A 173 -8.26 -2.10 -20.73
N ARG A 174 -8.83 -3.16 -20.19
CA ARG A 174 -8.10 -4.42 -19.88
C ARG A 174 -7.44 -5.04 -21.10
N ARG A 175 -8.08 -4.90 -22.26
CA ARG A 175 -7.61 -5.42 -23.53
C ARG A 175 -8.00 -4.47 -24.65
N ILE A 176 -7.02 -3.99 -25.40
CA ILE A 176 -7.19 -3.06 -26.52
C ILE A 176 -6.28 -3.46 -27.67
N ILE A 177 -6.50 -2.87 -28.82
CA ILE A 177 -5.58 -2.98 -29.96
C ILE A 177 -5.05 -1.57 -30.24
N THR A 178 -3.72 -1.43 -30.32
CA THR A 178 -3.04 -0.19 -30.70
C THR A 178 -2.51 -0.29 -32.13
N GLY A 179 -2.22 0.85 -32.78
CA GLY A 179 -1.61 0.90 -34.11
C GLY A 179 -2.57 0.59 -35.26
N ILE A 180 -3.89 0.61 -35.04
CA ILE A 180 -4.89 0.35 -36.11
C ILE A 180 -4.86 1.48 -37.14
N GLY A 181 -4.79 1.10 -38.41
CA GLY A 181 -4.85 2.01 -39.56
C GLY A 181 -3.46 2.36 -40.13
N ASP A 182 -3.47 2.87 -41.36
CA ASP A 182 -2.25 3.17 -42.09
C ASP A 182 -1.40 4.22 -41.36
N LYS A 183 -0.10 3.98 -41.22
CA LYS A 183 0.90 4.85 -40.55
C LYS A 183 0.69 5.10 -39.06
N ASN A 184 -0.18 4.36 -38.40
CA ASN A 184 -0.44 4.50 -36.96
C ASN A 184 0.45 3.59 -36.08
N GLY A 185 1.44 2.93 -36.64
CA GLY A 185 2.35 2.02 -35.96
C GLY A 185 2.09 0.56 -36.31
N ILE A 186 2.64 -0.33 -35.50
CA ILE A 186 2.45 -1.79 -35.65
C ILE A 186 1.21 -2.19 -34.85
N GLU A 187 0.24 -2.80 -35.52
CA GLU A 187 -0.97 -3.31 -34.85
C GLU A 187 -0.59 -4.33 -33.77
N THR A 188 -0.99 -4.05 -32.55
CA THR A 188 -0.54 -4.80 -31.38
C THR A 188 -1.67 -4.91 -30.36
N GLU A 189 -1.92 -6.13 -29.86
CA GLU A 189 -2.75 -6.31 -28.68
C GLU A 189 -2.03 -5.76 -27.43
N ALA A 190 -2.71 -4.93 -26.68
CA ALA A 190 -2.20 -4.27 -25.49
C ALA A 190 -3.29 -4.17 -24.41
N GLY A 191 -3.04 -3.40 -23.37
CA GLY A 191 -4.02 -3.10 -22.32
C GLY A 191 -3.45 -2.13 -21.32
N PHE A 192 -4.30 -1.72 -20.39
CA PHE A 192 -3.95 -0.85 -19.28
C PHE A 192 -4.02 -1.58 -17.95
N ASP A 193 -3.11 -1.24 -17.06
CA ASP A 193 -3.21 -1.51 -15.63
C ASP A 193 -3.59 -0.20 -14.90
N ILE A 194 -4.06 -0.30 -13.68
CA ILE A 194 -4.23 0.91 -12.85
C ILE A 194 -2.85 1.41 -12.38
N THR A 195 -2.65 2.73 -12.32
CA THR A 195 -1.35 3.33 -11.97
C THR A 195 -0.71 2.75 -10.69
N PRO A 196 -1.45 2.50 -9.59
CA PRO A 196 -0.89 1.84 -8.39
C PRO A 196 -0.34 0.42 -8.59
N ALA A 197 -0.65 -0.24 -9.69
CA ALA A 197 -0.13 -1.56 -10.03
C ALA A 197 1.11 -1.52 -10.94
N SER A 198 1.54 -0.33 -11.37
CA SER A 198 2.66 -0.16 -12.29
C SER A 198 4.01 -0.47 -11.64
N GLU A 199 4.97 -0.90 -12.47
CA GLU A 199 6.36 -1.04 -12.03
C GLU A 199 6.97 0.32 -11.65
N ILE A 200 6.59 1.42 -12.33
CA ILE A 200 7.04 2.78 -11.99
C ILE A 200 6.62 3.14 -10.57
N MET A 201 5.39 2.84 -10.16
CA MET A 201 4.94 3.04 -8.78
C MET A 201 5.81 2.27 -7.78
N ALA A 202 6.13 1.01 -8.07
CA ALA A 202 7.00 0.20 -7.21
C ALA A 202 8.43 0.75 -7.16
N ILE A 203 8.98 1.17 -8.30
CA ILE A 203 10.29 1.83 -8.37
C ILE A 203 10.33 3.08 -7.51
N MET A 204 9.32 3.95 -7.60
CA MET A 204 9.21 5.17 -6.80
C MET A 204 9.12 4.87 -5.30
N CYS A 205 8.50 3.75 -4.91
CA CYS A 205 8.46 3.33 -3.51
C CYS A 205 9.83 2.88 -2.97
N PHE A 206 10.69 2.30 -3.82
CA PHE A 206 11.98 1.73 -3.39
C PHE A 206 13.19 2.62 -3.70
N ALA A 207 13.06 3.56 -4.61
CA ALA A 207 14.16 4.47 -4.95
C ALA A 207 14.59 5.30 -3.73
N THR A 208 15.91 5.35 -3.50
CA THR A 208 16.51 6.04 -2.35
C THR A 208 17.27 7.30 -2.74
N SER A 209 17.49 7.50 -4.02
CA SER A 209 18.14 8.69 -4.60
C SER A 209 17.80 8.81 -6.09
N VAL A 210 18.15 9.95 -6.70
CA VAL A 210 18.00 10.16 -8.15
C VAL A 210 18.86 9.16 -8.94
N ASN A 211 20.05 8.83 -8.46
CA ASN A 211 20.92 7.85 -9.12
C ASN A 211 20.35 6.43 -9.04
N ASP A 212 19.77 6.05 -7.90
CA ASP A 212 19.10 4.77 -7.75
C ASP A 212 17.82 4.72 -8.61
N LEU A 213 17.03 5.81 -8.65
CA LEU A 213 15.89 5.93 -9.55
C LEU A 213 16.32 5.70 -11.01
N ARG A 214 17.42 6.36 -11.46
CA ARG A 214 17.94 6.19 -12.81
C ARG A 214 18.33 4.76 -13.11
N ARG A 215 19.06 4.11 -12.21
CA ARG A 215 19.47 2.71 -12.35
C ARG A 215 18.25 1.79 -12.49
N ARG A 216 17.24 2.00 -11.67
CA ARG A 216 16.00 1.20 -11.69
C ARG A 216 15.21 1.40 -12.98
N ILE A 217 15.04 2.65 -13.43
CA ILE A 217 14.36 2.97 -14.69
C ILE A 217 15.09 2.34 -15.89
N ASP A 218 16.43 2.44 -15.95
CA ASP A 218 17.22 1.84 -17.02
C ASP A 218 17.06 0.31 -17.08
N ASN A 219 16.81 -0.35 -15.94
CA ASN A 219 16.66 -1.80 -15.84
C ASN A 219 15.25 -2.32 -16.14
N ILE A 220 14.27 -1.47 -16.36
CA ILE A 220 12.92 -1.91 -16.71
C ILE A 220 12.95 -2.79 -17.96
N LEU A 221 12.39 -3.99 -17.86
CA LEU A 221 12.27 -4.95 -18.96
C LEU A 221 11.03 -4.66 -19.79
N LEU A 222 11.22 -4.30 -21.06
CA LEU A 222 10.16 -3.94 -21.99
C LEU A 222 9.66 -5.12 -22.81
N GLY A 223 10.54 -6.06 -23.12
CA GLY A 223 10.21 -7.22 -23.92
C GLY A 223 11.39 -8.15 -24.13
N ILE A 224 11.14 -9.19 -24.90
CA ILE A 224 12.15 -10.18 -25.32
C ILE A 224 12.26 -10.13 -26.84
N THR A 225 13.48 -10.05 -27.37
CA THR A 225 13.76 -10.01 -28.81
C THR A 225 13.58 -11.39 -29.47
N GLU A 226 13.57 -11.45 -30.78
CA GLU A 226 13.49 -12.71 -31.57
C GLU A 226 14.64 -13.68 -31.27
N ASP A 227 15.80 -13.18 -30.89
CA ASP A 227 16.97 -13.95 -30.51
C ASP A 227 17.09 -14.20 -28.99
N ASP A 228 15.99 -14.15 -28.27
CA ASP A 228 15.86 -14.47 -26.83
C ASP A 228 16.61 -13.54 -25.88
N LYS A 229 16.88 -12.30 -26.27
CA LYS A 229 17.55 -11.32 -25.41
C LYS A 229 16.55 -10.38 -24.74
N PRO A 230 16.80 -9.96 -23.49
CA PRO A 230 16.02 -8.91 -22.86
C PRO A 230 16.23 -7.57 -23.60
N PHE A 231 15.14 -6.80 -23.74
CA PHE A 231 15.15 -5.44 -24.24
C PHE A 231 14.62 -4.50 -23.16
N THR A 232 15.43 -3.53 -22.76
CA THR A 232 15.21 -2.68 -21.59
C THR A 232 15.06 -1.20 -21.98
N VAL A 233 14.68 -0.36 -21.01
CA VAL A 233 14.67 1.10 -21.16
C VAL A 233 16.06 1.63 -21.48
N LYS A 234 17.12 1.02 -20.92
CA LYS A 234 18.51 1.34 -21.22
C LYS A 234 18.85 1.10 -22.69
N ASP A 235 18.42 -0.04 -23.25
CA ASP A 235 18.67 -0.36 -24.67
C ASP A 235 17.97 0.62 -25.61
N MET A 236 16.81 1.12 -25.21
CA MET A 236 16.08 2.19 -25.93
C MET A 236 16.73 3.58 -25.78
N GLY A 237 17.60 3.77 -24.77
CA GLY A 237 18.36 5.01 -24.56
C GLY A 237 17.56 6.18 -23.97
N VAL A 238 16.40 5.93 -23.36
CA VAL A 238 15.45 6.99 -22.92
C VAL A 238 15.36 7.18 -21.40
N GLY A 239 16.10 6.43 -20.59
CA GLY A 239 15.99 6.44 -19.13
C GLY A 239 16.10 7.85 -18.51
N GLY A 240 16.95 8.74 -19.08
CA GLY A 240 17.12 10.11 -18.59
C GLY A 240 15.85 10.95 -18.72
N SER A 241 15.13 10.86 -19.83
CA SER A 241 13.87 11.59 -20.05
C SER A 241 12.75 11.09 -19.13
N ILE A 242 12.73 9.79 -18.85
CA ILE A 242 11.75 9.21 -17.91
C ILE A 242 12.04 9.67 -16.48
N VAL A 243 13.31 9.67 -16.04
CA VAL A 243 13.70 10.20 -14.74
C VAL A 243 13.36 11.69 -14.61
N ALA A 244 13.53 12.48 -15.65
CA ALA A 244 13.18 13.92 -15.65
C ALA A 244 11.69 14.16 -15.32
N LEU A 245 10.77 13.28 -15.78
CA LEU A 245 9.35 13.35 -15.43
C LEU A 245 9.07 13.03 -13.95
N LEU A 246 9.98 12.30 -13.29
CA LEU A 246 9.78 11.76 -11.94
C LEU A 246 10.56 12.52 -10.85
N LEU A 247 11.38 13.52 -11.18
CA LEU A 247 12.27 14.20 -10.22
C LEU A 247 11.51 14.79 -9.03
N ASP A 248 10.44 15.53 -9.29
CA ASP A 248 9.66 16.15 -8.23
C ASP A 248 8.78 15.13 -7.51
N ALA A 249 8.29 14.11 -8.22
CA ALA A 249 7.52 13.03 -7.64
C ALA A 249 8.34 12.13 -6.70
N LEU A 250 9.67 12.16 -6.76
CA LEU A 250 10.54 11.39 -5.86
C LEU A 250 10.56 11.94 -4.44
N LYS A 251 10.30 13.24 -4.25
CA LYS A 251 10.30 13.91 -2.96
C LYS A 251 9.01 13.61 -2.19
N PRO A 252 9.05 13.14 -0.93
CA PRO A 252 7.85 12.91 -0.13
C PRO A 252 7.11 14.20 0.18
N ASN A 253 5.78 14.11 0.26
CA ASN A 253 4.91 15.24 0.55
C ASN A 253 4.66 15.40 2.03
N LEU A 254 4.96 16.56 2.59
CA LEU A 254 4.64 16.95 3.96
C LEU A 254 3.27 17.63 4.00
N VAL A 255 2.43 17.15 4.91
CA VAL A 255 1.10 17.68 5.25
C VAL A 255 0.92 17.65 6.76
N GLN A 256 -0.28 17.97 7.24
CA GLN A 256 -0.61 17.95 8.66
C GLN A 256 -1.93 17.20 8.89
N THR A 257 -2.16 16.77 10.11
CA THR A 257 -3.41 16.17 10.55
C THR A 257 -4.41 17.24 11.02
N THR A 258 -5.62 16.82 11.37
CA THR A 258 -6.67 17.68 11.95
C THR A 258 -6.25 18.42 13.21
N GLU A 259 -5.28 17.89 13.97
CA GLU A 259 -4.75 18.52 15.19
C GLU A 259 -3.33 19.07 15.01
N GLY A 260 -2.85 19.12 13.76
CA GLY A 260 -1.57 19.73 13.40
C GLY A 260 -0.34 18.81 13.56
N THR A 261 -0.52 17.52 13.86
CA THR A 261 0.58 16.56 13.84
C THR A 261 1.12 16.41 12.41
N PRO A 262 2.44 16.41 12.20
CA PRO A 262 3.02 16.26 10.86
C PRO A 262 2.76 14.88 10.25
N ALA A 263 2.61 14.84 8.93
CA ALA A 263 2.43 13.61 8.18
C ALA A 263 3.16 13.68 6.84
N PHE A 264 3.79 12.58 6.43
CA PHE A 264 4.28 12.37 5.07
C PHE A 264 3.30 11.50 4.30
N VAL A 265 2.95 11.93 3.08
CA VAL A 265 2.11 11.16 2.16
C VAL A 265 2.86 10.98 0.86
N HIS A 266 3.16 9.74 0.46
CA HIS A 266 3.98 9.50 -0.71
C HIS A 266 3.83 8.09 -1.27
N CYS A 267 3.63 7.97 -2.59
CA CYS A 267 3.34 6.76 -3.33
C CYS A 267 2.09 6.01 -2.83
N GLY A 268 1.48 5.19 -3.67
CA GLY A 268 0.20 4.56 -3.33
C GLY A 268 -0.04 3.19 -3.98
N PRO A 269 0.90 2.22 -3.90
CA PRO A 269 0.68 0.89 -4.46
C PRO A 269 -0.40 0.14 -3.67
N PHE A 270 -1.23 -0.66 -4.39
CA PHE A 270 -2.26 -1.48 -3.74
C PHE A 270 -1.65 -2.78 -3.21
N ALA A 271 -2.07 -3.23 -2.01
CA ALA A 271 -1.52 -4.44 -1.40
C ALA A 271 -2.06 -5.75 -1.98
N ASN A 272 -3.17 -5.73 -2.71
CA ASN A 272 -3.76 -6.91 -3.35
C ASN A 272 -3.25 -7.17 -4.78
N ILE A 273 -2.54 -6.20 -5.38
CA ILE A 273 -1.97 -6.30 -6.74
C ILE A 273 -0.52 -5.80 -6.84
N ALA A 274 0.00 -5.22 -5.76
CA ALA A 274 1.36 -4.71 -5.60
C ALA A 274 1.79 -4.89 -4.14
N HIS A 275 2.89 -4.24 -3.70
CA HIS A 275 3.43 -4.44 -2.35
C HIS A 275 2.72 -3.65 -1.24
N GLY A 276 1.89 -2.64 -1.56
CA GLY A 276 0.94 -2.05 -0.62
C GLY A 276 1.50 -1.16 0.50
N CYS A 277 2.72 -0.64 0.36
CA CYS A 277 3.37 0.22 1.34
C CYS A 277 3.71 1.56 0.73
N ASN A 278 3.76 2.64 1.55
CA ASN A 278 4.31 3.92 1.10
C ASN A 278 5.81 3.81 0.78
N SER A 279 6.39 4.90 0.27
CA SER A 279 7.80 4.90 -0.11
C SER A 279 8.75 4.71 1.08
N VAL A 280 9.93 4.20 0.77
CA VAL A 280 11.05 4.13 1.72
C VAL A 280 11.44 5.53 2.17
N MET A 281 11.44 6.51 1.26
CA MET A 281 11.79 7.90 1.58
C MET A 281 10.80 8.54 2.57
N ALA A 282 9.49 8.31 2.42
CA ALA A 282 8.51 8.84 3.39
C ALA A 282 8.66 8.19 4.77
N THR A 283 8.90 6.88 4.84
CA THR A 283 9.13 6.19 6.11
C THR A 283 10.44 6.65 6.77
N ALA A 284 11.50 6.83 5.99
CA ALA A 284 12.79 7.34 6.48
C ALA A 284 12.67 8.79 6.97
N ALA A 285 11.95 9.65 6.24
CA ALA A 285 11.68 11.02 6.69
C ALA A 285 10.88 11.04 8.00
N ALA A 286 9.87 10.18 8.15
CA ALA A 286 9.12 10.07 9.40
C ALA A 286 10.02 9.64 10.58
N LEU A 287 10.96 8.73 10.34
CA LEU A 287 11.96 8.31 11.33
C LEU A 287 13.00 9.42 11.62
N GLU A 288 13.43 10.15 10.61
CA GLU A 288 14.44 11.21 10.78
C GLU A 288 13.91 12.37 11.62
N TYR A 289 12.65 12.74 11.42
CA TYR A 289 12.05 13.92 12.03
C TYR A 289 11.15 13.63 13.24
N GLY A 290 10.82 12.37 13.52
CA GLY A 290 10.00 11.96 14.65
C GLY A 290 10.71 10.93 15.53
N ASP A 291 10.45 10.95 16.83
CA ASP A 291 10.93 9.89 17.73
C ASP A 291 10.16 8.57 17.47
N TYR A 292 8.93 8.70 17.03
CA TYR A 292 8.04 7.59 16.65
C TYR A 292 7.53 7.79 15.21
N ALA A 293 7.93 6.93 14.31
CA ALA A 293 7.40 6.87 12.95
C ALA A 293 6.29 5.83 12.88
N ILE A 294 5.09 6.24 12.45
CA ILE A 294 3.94 5.37 12.28
C ILE A 294 3.72 5.19 10.79
N THR A 295 3.77 3.96 10.32
CA THR A 295 3.49 3.65 8.91
C THR A 295 2.40 2.59 8.80
N GLU A 296 1.74 2.51 7.64
CA GLU A 296 0.70 1.51 7.40
C GLU A 296 1.02 0.59 6.23
N ALA A 297 0.45 -0.61 6.27
CA ALA A 297 0.44 -1.54 5.15
C ALA A 297 -1.00 -1.83 4.71
N GLY A 298 -1.22 -1.96 3.41
CA GLY A 298 -2.56 -2.04 2.82
C GLY A 298 -3.30 -3.35 3.13
N PHE A 299 -4.61 -3.26 3.27
CA PHE A 299 -5.52 -4.39 3.53
C PHE A 299 -5.20 -5.17 4.81
N GLY A 300 -5.36 -6.50 4.80
CA GLY A 300 -5.04 -7.37 5.93
C GLY A 300 -3.54 -7.65 6.07
N ALA A 301 -3.15 -8.13 7.25
CA ALA A 301 -1.75 -8.43 7.55
C ALA A 301 -1.17 -9.55 6.67
N ASP A 302 -2.00 -10.44 6.15
CA ASP A 302 -1.64 -11.49 5.19
C ASP A 302 -1.16 -10.94 3.84
N LEU A 303 -1.54 -9.73 3.48
CA LEU A 303 -1.10 -9.03 2.26
C LEU A 303 -0.13 -7.90 2.56
N GLY A 304 -0.60 -6.88 3.29
CA GLY A 304 0.17 -5.65 3.49
C GLY A 304 1.36 -5.84 4.41
N ALA A 305 1.16 -6.39 5.61
CA ALA A 305 2.25 -6.58 6.57
C ALA A 305 3.26 -7.63 6.07
N GLU A 306 2.80 -8.73 5.48
CA GLU A 306 3.68 -9.72 4.85
C GLU A 306 4.65 -9.04 3.87
N LYS A 307 4.14 -8.21 2.96
CA LYS A 307 4.96 -7.52 1.96
C LYS A 307 5.81 -6.39 2.55
N PHE A 308 5.32 -5.75 3.60
CA PHE A 308 6.12 -4.78 4.35
C PHE A 308 7.38 -5.43 4.90
N TYR A 309 7.27 -6.62 5.51
CA TYR A 309 8.44 -7.33 6.06
C TYR A 309 9.26 -8.00 4.96
N ASN A 310 8.66 -8.90 4.18
CA ASN A 310 9.38 -9.71 3.19
C ASN A 310 9.94 -8.91 2.01
N ILE A 311 9.38 -7.73 1.71
CA ILE A 311 9.85 -6.92 0.58
C ILE A 311 10.49 -5.62 1.07
N LYS A 312 9.72 -4.73 1.73
CA LYS A 312 10.21 -3.39 2.08
C LYS A 312 11.32 -3.44 3.12
N CYS A 313 11.11 -4.10 4.24
CA CYS A 313 12.11 -4.23 5.30
C CYS A 313 13.34 -5.03 4.84
N ARG A 314 13.13 -6.12 4.11
CA ARG A 314 14.23 -6.91 3.52
C ARG A 314 15.16 -6.06 2.65
N LYS A 315 14.59 -5.22 1.78
CA LYS A 315 15.37 -4.36 0.87
C LYS A 315 16.09 -3.20 1.57
N THR A 316 15.56 -2.73 2.68
CA THR A 316 15.99 -1.47 3.31
C THR A 316 16.68 -1.65 4.65
N GLY A 317 16.59 -2.82 5.26
CA GLY A 317 17.08 -3.05 6.62
C GLY A 317 16.24 -2.38 7.71
N LEU A 318 15.09 -1.79 7.39
CA LEU A 318 14.15 -1.24 8.39
C LEU A 318 13.65 -2.34 9.32
N GLN A 319 13.57 -2.03 10.62
CA GLN A 319 13.13 -2.93 11.67
C GLN A 319 11.98 -2.27 12.45
N PRO A 320 10.74 -2.77 12.36
CA PRO A 320 9.66 -2.26 13.20
C PRO A 320 9.86 -2.70 14.65
N ASP A 321 9.65 -1.78 15.59
CA ASP A 321 9.70 -2.06 17.03
C ASP A 321 8.41 -2.68 17.54
N LEU A 322 7.30 -2.46 16.81
CA LEU A 322 5.98 -2.93 17.18
C LEU A 322 5.06 -2.99 15.97
N THR A 323 4.11 -3.92 15.99
CA THR A 323 3.01 -3.97 15.03
C THR A 323 1.68 -3.77 15.74
N VAL A 324 0.91 -2.78 15.29
CA VAL A 324 -0.47 -2.53 15.70
C VAL A 324 -1.40 -3.25 14.74
N LEU A 325 -2.20 -4.17 15.25
CA LEU A 325 -3.21 -4.91 14.48
C LEU A 325 -4.60 -4.32 14.74
N VAL A 326 -5.17 -3.70 13.73
CA VAL A 326 -6.51 -3.08 13.79
C VAL A 326 -7.58 -4.15 13.67
N VAL A 327 -8.51 -4.15 14.60
CA VAL A 327 -9.64 -5.08 14.67
C VAL A 327 -10.95 -4.31 14.74
N THR A 328 -12.00 -4.81 14.11
CA THR A 328 -13.37 -4.30 14.20
C THR A 328 -14.34 -5.45 14.46
N LEU A 329 -15.40 -5.21 15.24
CA LEU A 329 -16.45 -6.21 15.47
C LEU A 329 -17.12 -6.64 14.17
N GLN A 330 -17.33 -5.71 13.24
CA GLN A 330 -17.96 -6.01 11.95
C GLN A 330 -17.14 -7.01 11.14
N ALA A 331 -15.81 -6.88 11.13
CA ALA A 331 -14.93 -7.83 10.43
C ALA A 331 -14.95 -9.20 11.11
N LEU A 332 -14.86 -9.26 12.45
CA LEU A 332 -14.95 -10.52 13.18
C LEU A 332 -16.28 -11.23 12.93
N LYS A 333 -17.41 -10.54 13.05
CA LYS A 333 -18.74 -11.09 12.77
C LYS A 333 -18.86 -11.60 11.34
N MET A 334 -18.36 -10.85 10.35
CA MET A 334 -18.36 -11.31 8.95
C MET A 334 -17.57 -12.62 8.79
N HIS A 335 -16.37 -12.69 9.37
CA HIS A 335 -15.52 -13.89 9.34
C HIS A 335 -16.05 -15.01 10.23
N GLY A 336 -16.93 -14.73 11.18
CA GLY A 336 -17.69 -15.68 11.97
C GLY A 336 -18.97 -16.20 11.29
N GLY A 337 -19.22 -15.79 10.03
CA GLY A 337 -20.37 -16.25 9.25
C GLY A 337 -21.66 -15.46 9.46
N VAL A 338 -21.61 -14.32 10.15
CA VAL A 338 -22.77 -13.40 10.27
C VAL A 338 -23.06 -12.77 8.92
N ALA A 339 -24.33 -12.77 8.51
CA ALA A 339 -24.76 -12.15 7.24
C ALA A 339 -24.40 -10.66 7.20
N LEU A 340 -23.97 -10.17 6.03
CA LEU A 340 -23.43 -8.82 5.87
C LEU A 340 -24.40 -7.71 6.30
N GLU A 341 -25.70 -7.93 6.13
CA GLU A 341 -26.77 -7.03 6.59
C GLU A 341 -26.86 -6.91 8.10
N ASN A 342 -26.39 -7.93 8.87
CA ASN A 342 -26.52 -8.02 10.33
C ASN A 342 -25.20 -7.79 11.09
N ILE A 343 -24.07 -7.56 10.40
CA ILE A 343 -22.76 -7.39 11.06
C ILE A 343 -22.67 -6.16 11.98
N LYS A 344 -23.61 -5.21 11.88
CA LYS A 344 -23.71 -4.03 12.73
C LYS A 344 -24.54 -4.28 14.00
N GLU A 345 -25.27 -5.39 14.08
CA GLU A 345 -26.08 -5.74 15.23
C GLU A 345 -25.23 -6.45 16.30
N PRO A 346 -25.54 -6.28 17.59
CA PRO A 346 -24.86 -7.01 18.65
C PRO A 346 -24.96 -8.52 18.45
N ASN A 347 -23.82 -9.22 18.46
CA ASN A 347 -23.75 -10.68 18.27
C ASN A 347 -22.41 -11.22 18.78
N VAL A 348 -22.33 -11.49 20.08
CA VAL A 348 -21.13 -12.06 20.74
C VAL A 348 -20.74 -13.40 20.12
N ALA A 349 -21.68 -14.33 19.96
CA ALA A 349 -21.39 -15.65 19.41
C ALA A 349 -20.85 -15.59 17.96
N GLY A 350 -21.43 -14.70 17.14
CA GLY A 350 -20.93 -14.48 15.78
C GLY A 350 -19.54 -13.84 15.73
N MET A 351 -19.24 -12.95 16.68
CA MET A 351 -17.92 -12.38 16.86
C MET A 351 -16.89 -13.42 17.29
N GLU A 352 -17.19 -14.22 18.31
CA GLU A 352 -16.31 -15.29 18.79
C GLU A 352 -16.03 -16.34 17.71
N ALA A 353 -17.03 -16.68 16.91
CA ALA A 353 -16.85 -17.55 15.75
C ALA A 353 -15.85 -16.99 14.71
N GLY A 354 -15.61 -15.68 14.71
CA GLY A 354 -14.63 -15.01 13.84
C GLY A 354 -13.21 -14.89 14.42
N TYR A 355 -12.97 -15.30 15.67
CA TYR A 355 -11.65 -15.19 16.32
C TYR A 355 -10.55 -15.92 15.57
N TRP A 356 -10.86 -17.00 14.86
CA TRP A 356 -9.88 -17.72 14.03
C TRP A 356 -9.13 -16.78 13.06
N ASN A 357 -9.82 -15.74 12.53
CA ASN A 357 -9.20 -14.77 11.62
C ASN A 357 -8.21 -13.87 12.37
N LEU A 358 -8.59 -13.36 13.53
CA LEU A 358 -7.74 -12.58 14.42
C LEU A 358 -6.52 -13.40 14.86
N ASP A 359 -6.74 -14.61 15.38
CA ASP A 359 -5.70 -15.49 15.90
C ASP A 359 -4.66 -15.85 14.84
N LYS A 360 -5.12 -16.11 13.61
CA LYS A 360 -4.24 -16.40 12.49
C LYS A 360 -3.39 -15.18 12.09
N HIS A 361 -3.97 -13.99 12.05
CA HIS A 361 -3.21 -12.78 11.81
C HIS A 361 -2.17 -12.51 12.90
N VAL A 362 -2.53 -12.69 14.18
CA VAL A 362 -1.58 -12.53 15.30
C VAL A 362 -0.43 -13.54 15.18
N LYS A 363 -0.72 -14.82 14.94
CA LYS A 363 0.30 -15.86 14.74
C LYS A 363 1.23 -15.55 13.56
N ASN A 364 0.66 -15.11 12.45
CA ASN A 364 1.45 -14.71 11.27
C ASN A 364 2.41 -13.55 11.60
N LEU A 365 1.93 -12.52 12.31
CA LEU A 365 2.78 -11.38 12.72
C LEU A 365 3.87 -11.82 13.69
N GLN A 366 3.54 -12.66 14.66
CA GLN A 366 4.51 -13.22 15.61
C GLN A 366 5.58 -14.09 14.93
N SER A 367 5.25 -14.79 13.82
CA SER A 367 6.24 -15.56 13.06
C SER A 367 7.32 -14.70 12.40
N PHE A 368 7.03 -13.40 12.17
CA PHE A 368 8.03 -12.42 11.77
C PHE A 368 8.85 -11.83 12.93
N GLY A 369 8.64 -12.30 14.16
CA GLY A 369 9.30 -11.77 15.37
C GLY A 369 8.62 -10.53 15.95
N GLN A 370 7.40 -10.20 15.51
CA GLN A 370 6.72 -8.99 15.93
C GLN A 370 6.03 -9.14 17.29
N THR A 371 6.18 -8.11 18.12
CA THR A 371 5.28 -7.85 19.25
C THR A 371 4.03 -7.17 18.71
N VAL A 372 2.85 -7.71 19.09
CA VAL A 372 1.56 -7.29 18.53
C VAL A 372 0.72 -6.61 19.61
N VAL A 373 0.24 -5.40 19.30
CA VAL A 373 -0.78 -4.69 20.07
C VAL A 373 -2.07 -4.64 19.24
N ILE A 374 -3.19 -4.96 19.86
CA ILE A 374 -4.51 -4.90 19.24
C ILE A 374 -5.10 -3.51 19.42
N ALA A 375 -5.35 -2.83 18.31
CA ALA A 375 -6.12 -1.59 18.27
C ALA A 375 -7.56 -1.91 17.87
N PHE A 376 -8.46 -1.89 18.82
CA PHE A 376 -9.88 -2.02 18.55
C PHE A 376 -10.44 -0.71 18.02
N ASN A 377 -10.77 -0.64 16.72
CA ASN A 377 -11.34 0.54 16.09
C ASN A 377 -12.86 0.57 16.33
N LYS A 378 -13.29 1.38 17.31
CA LYS A 378 -14.68 1.45 17.81
C LYS A 378 -15.61 2.18 16.83
N PHE A 379 -16.72 1.54 16.49
CA PHE A 379 -17.87 2.16 15.80
C PHE A 379 -19.01 2.45 16.77
N ALA A 380 -19.89 3.36 16.37
CA ALA A 380 -21.03 3.78 17.20
C ALA A 380 -22.04 2.66 17.51
N THR A 381 -22.03 1.58 16.74
CA THR A 381 -22.89 0.40 16.92
C THR A 381 -22.31 -0.66 17.83
N ASP A 382 -21.06 -0.52 18.25
CA ASP A 382 -20.36 -1.53 19.05
C ASP A 382 -20.79 -1.45 20.51
N THR A 383 -21.04 -2.60 21.14
CA THR A 383 -21.48 -2.68 22.53
C THR A 383 -20.30 -2.90 23.47
N ASP A 384 -20.40 -2.41 24.70
CA ASP A 384 -19.35 -2.60 25.72
C ASP A 384 -19.19 -4.10 26.09
N GLU A 385 -20.28 -4.88 26.07
CA GLU A 385 -20.23 -6.33 26.29
C GLU A 385 -19.34 -7.03 25.25
N GLU A 386 -19.53 -6.73 23.94
CA GLU A 386 -18.72 -7.31 22.87
C GLU A 386 -17.25 -6.88 22.99
N ILE A 387 -17.00 -5.62 23.36
CA ILE A 387 -15.65 -5.09 23.55
C ILE A 387 -14.94 -5.80 24.70
N ASP A 388 -15.61 -6.01 25.84
CA ASP A 388 -15.03 -6.68 27.01
C ASP A 388 -14.71 -8.16 26.73
N VAL A 389 -15.60 -8.85 26.00
CA VAL A 389 -15.35 -10.25 25.58
C VAL A 389 -14.16 -10.33 24.65
N LEU A 390 -14.05 -9.44 23.68
CA LEU A 390 -12.90 -9.38 22.77
C LEU A 390 -11.59 -9.02 23.50
N ARG A 391 -11.64 -8.06 24.43
CA ARG A 391 -10.48 -7.66 25.26
C ARG A 391 -9.92 -8.87 26.00
N LYS A 392 -10.78 -9.65 26.65
CA LYS A 392 -10.39 -10.84 27.39
C LYS A 392 -9.71 -11.87 26.47
N HIS A 393 -10.25 -12.12 25.29
CA HIS A 393 -9.63 -13.02 24.30
C HIS A 393 -8.23 -12.55 23.88
N CYS A 394 -8.06 -11.23 23.62
CA CYS A 394 -6.76 -10.67 23.27
C CYS A 394 -5.72 -10.79 24.41
N GLU A 395 -6.15 -10.57 25.67
CA GLU A 395 -5.31 -10.75 26.86
C GLU A 395 -4.89 -12.21 27.05
N GLU A 396 -5.80 -13.17 26.83
CA GLU A 396 -5.52 -14.61 26.85
C GLU A 396 -4.51 -15.03 25.76
N MET A 397 -4.48 -14.33 24.61
CA MET A 397 -3.46 -14.49 23.58
C MET A 397 -2.12 -13.83 23.93
N GLY A 398 -2.02 -13.12 25.05
CA GLY A 398 -0.83 -12.36 25.43
C GLY A 398 -0.62 -11.08 24.61
N CYS A 399 -1.66 -10.54 23.98
CA CYS A 399 -1.61 -9.29 23.23
C CYS A 399 -2.16 -8.13 24.07
N GLY A 400 -1.46 -7.00 24.07
CA GLY A 400 -2.01 -5.75 24.59
C GLY A 400 -3.23 -5.32 23.76
N PHE A 401 -4.24 -4.78 24.43
CA PHE A 401 -5.49 -4.33 23.81
C PHE A 401 -5.85 -2.91 24.23
N ALA A 402 -6.14 -2.05 23.28
CA ALA A 402 -6.65 -0.70 23.55
C ALA A 402 -7.80 -0.34 22.60
N VAL A 403 -8.76 0.44 23.11
CA VAL A 403 -9.85 1.00 22.32
C VAL A 403 -9.34 2.25 21.60
N ASN A 404 -9.66 2.37 20.31
CA ASN A 404 -9.40 3.54 19.50
C ASN A 404 -10.73 4.18 19.07
N SER A 405 -11.01 5.38 19.56
CA SER A 405 -12.17 6.21 19.21
C SER A 405 -11.77 7.48 18.44
N ALA A 406 -10.59 7.47 17.79
CA ALA A 406 -10.04 8.67 17.15
C ALA A 406 -10.92 9.21 16.01
N PHE A 407 -11.74 8.38 15.37
CA PHE A 407 -12.73 8.85 14.40
C PHE A 407 -13.68 9.91 15.00
N ALA A 408 -14.18 9.67 16.20
CA ALA A 408 -15.13 10.55 16.88
C ALA A 408 -14.48 11.62 17.74
N GLU A 409 -13.30 11.34 18.32
CA GLU A 409 -12.71 12.12 19.41
C GLU A 409 -11.28 12.63 19.11
N GLY A 410 -10.77 12.41 17.89
CA GLY A 410 -9.40 12.81 17.54
C GLY A 410 -8.35 12.17 18.44
N GLY A 411 -7.30 12.89 18.77
CA GLY A 411 -6.19 12.39 19.58
C GLY A 411 -6.59 11.93 20.97
N LYS A 412 -7.62 12.53 21.57
CA LYS A 412 -8.13 12.10 22.89
C LYS A 412 -8.63 10.65 22.85
N GLY A 413 -9.31 10.27 21.77
CA GLY A 413 -9.83 8.91 21.58
C GLY A 413 -8.76 7.85 21.29
N ALA A 414 -7.48 8.25 21.11
CA ALA A 414 -6.36 7.35 20.86
C ALA A 414 -5.29 7.38 21.97
N MET A 415 -5.50 8.09 23.08
CA MET A 415 -4.51 8.19 24.16
C MET A 415 -4.19 6.84 24.79
N GLU A 416 -5.22 6.02 25.08
CA GLU A 416 -5.05 4.67 25.64
C GLU A 416 -4.16 3.80 24.72
N LEU A 417 -4.42 3.84 23.41
CA LEU A 417 -3.61 3.11 22.42
C LEU A 417 -2.17 3.66 22.39
N ALA A 418 -2.00 4.96 22.42
CA ALA A 418 -0.67 5.60 22.41
C ALA A 418 0.16 5.22 23.65
N GLU A 419 -0.43 5.26 24.83
CA GLU A 419 0.20 4.85 26.09
C GLU A 419 0.61 3.38 26.08
N LEU A 420 -0.31 2.51 25.61
CA LEU A 420 -0.04 1.07 25.48
C LEU A 420 1.10 0.80 24.49
N VAL A 421 1.11 1.46 23.34
CA VAL A 421 2.16 1.29 22.31
C VAL A 421 3.52 1.73 22.86
N VAL A 422 3.63 2.91 23.48
CA VAL A 422 4.87 3.39 24.06
C VAL A 422 5.37 2.44 25.14
N LYS A 423 4.51 2.05 26.09
CA LYS A 423 4.86 1.11 27.14
C LYS A 423 5.33 -0.23 26.56
N THR A 424 4.66 -0.75 25.56
CA THR A 424 5.02 -2.05 24.95
C THR A 424 6.37 -1.99 24.24
N ILE A 425 6.69 -0.88 23.54
CA ILE A 425 8.00 -0.68 22.93
C ILE A 425 9.10 -0.63 24.00
N ASP A 426 8.87 0.07 25.11
CA ASP A 426 9.85 0.21 26.19
C ASP A 426 10.10 -1.14 26.92
N GLU A 427 9.07 -1.95 27.13
CA GLU A 427 9.15 -3.17 27.94
C GLU A 427 9.39 -4.44 27.08
N HIS A 428 8.79 -4.51 25.88
CA HIS A 428 8.72 -5.71 25.04
C HIS A 428 8.78 -5.38 23.54
N PRO A 429 9.87 -4.73 23.05
CA PRO A 429 9.99 -4.44 21.62
C PRO A 429 10.03 -5.73 20.79
N SER A 430 9.70 -5.62 19.50
CA SER A 430 9.81 -6.73 18.56
C SER A 430 11.25 -7.27 18.46
N ALA A 431 11.37 -8.56 18.23
CA ALA A 431 12.64 -9.20 17.88
C ALA A 431 13.09 -8.74 16.47
N PRO A 432 14.37 -8.94 16.10
CA PRO A 432 14.80 -8.79 14.72
C PRO A 432 13.91 -9.61 13.78
N LEU A 433 13.63 -9.05 12.59
CA LEU A 433 12.71 -9.69 11.64
C LEU A 433 13.21 -11.06 11.19
N TYR A 434 12.29 -12.04 11.22
CA TYR A 434 12.40 -13.30 10.53
C TYR A 434 11.63 -13.21 9.23
N PHE A 435 12.26 -13.60 8.12
CA PHE A 435 11.60 -13.61 6.82
C PHE A 435 10.99 -14.97 6.51
N THR A 436 9.91 -14.99 5.74
CA THR A 436 9.19 -16.23 5.43
C THR A 436 9.99 -17.19 4.55
N TYR A 437 10.91 -16.65 3.73
CA TYR A 437 11.76 -17.39 2.80
C TYR A 437 13.13 -16.71 2.66
N ASP A 438 14.12 -17.45 2.19
CA ASP A 438 15.46 -16.94 1.87
C ASP A 438 15.55 -16.43 0.42
N ASP A 439 16.44 -15.45 0.16
CA ASP A 439 16.61 -14.87 -1.18
C ASP A 439 17.14 -15.90 -2.19
N ASP A 440 17.93 -16.87 -1.75
CA ASP A 440 18.55 -17.90 -2.60
C ASP A 440 17.62 -19.10 -2.90
N GLU A 441 16.41 -19.12 -2.33
CA GLU A 441 15.44 -20.18 -2.65
C GLU A 441 14.86 -20.02 -4.05
N PRO A 442 14.47 -21.13 -4.71
CA PRO A 442 13.75 -21.09 -5.97
C PRO A 442 12.45 -20.30 -5.87
N VAL A 443 12.04 -19.65 -6.97
CA VAL A 443 10.81 -18.82 -6.99
C VAL A 443 9.60 -19.63 -6.55
N GLU A 444 9.47 -20.87 -7.00
CA GLU A 444 8.39 -21.80 -6.65
C GLU A 444 8.35 -22.03 -5.13
N LYS A 445 9.53 -22.23 -4.51
CA LYS A 445 9.64 -22.47 -3.07
C LYS A 445 9.25 -21.24 -2.27
N LYS A 446 9.67 -20.04 -2.67
CA LYS A 446 9.24 -18.78 -2.04
C LYS A 446 7.72 -18.62 -2.06
N ILE A 447 7.06 -18.98 -3.19
CA ILE A 447 5.61 -18.95 -3.32
C ILE A 447 4.97 -19.94 -2.35
N GLU A 448 5.47 -21.17 -2.29
CA GLU A 448 5.00 -22.21 -1.37
C GLU A 448 5.15 -21.78 0.09
N ASP A 449 6.27 -21.19 0.48
CA ASP A 449 6.51 -20.77 1.86
C ASP A 449 5.53 -19.71 2.34
N VAL A 450 5.22 -18.72 1.50
CA VAL A 450 4.18 -17.74 1.82
C VAL A 450 2.79 -18.40 1.85
N ALA A 451 2.48 -19.23 0.85
CA ALA A 451 1.17 -19.87 0.72
C ALA A 451 0.88 -20.82 1.89
N PHE A 452 1.84 -21.65 2.28
CA PHE A 452 1.65 -22.64 3.34
C PHE A 452 1.72 -22.02 4.73
N ASN A 453 2.77 -21.23 5.01
CA ASN A 453 3.03 -20.73 6.35
C ASN A 453 2.08 -19.58 6.75
N LEU A 454 1.73 -18.69 5.81
CA LEU A 454 0.93 -17.51 6.14
C LEU A 454 -0.53 -17.62 5.70
N TYR A 455 -0.80 -18.21 4.53
CA TYR A 455 -2.18 -18.32 4.05
C TYR A 455 -2.87 -19.60 4.52
N GLY A 456 -2.12 -20.68 4.78
CA GLY A 456 -2.66 -21.98 5.15
C GLY A 456 -3.13 -22.81 3.95
N ALA A 457 -2.57 -22.55 2.75
CA ALA A 457 -2.81 -23.37 1.57
C ALA A 457 -2.33 -24.83 1.79
N GLY A 458 -3.01 -25.79 1.17
CA GLY A 458 -2.60 -27.19 1.16
C GLY A 458 -1.79 -27.57 -0.07
N SER A 459 -1.88 -26.78 -1.13
CA SER A 459 -1.11 -26.99 -2.37
C SER A 459 -0.94 -25.68 -3.14
N VAL A 460 0.10 -25.62 -3.99
CA VAL A 460 0.32 -24.56 -4.95
C VAL A 460 0.38 -25.17 -6.34
N THR A 461 -0.35 -24.60 -7.29
CA THR A 461 -0.31 -24.99 -8.69
C THR A 461 0.03 -23.82 -9.60
N LEU A 462 0.77 -24.08 -10.67
CA LEU A 462 1.25 -23.07 -11.61
C LEU A 462 0.65 -23.31 -12.99
N SER A 463 0.10 -22.27 -13.61
CA SER A 463 -0.27 -22.32 -15.03
C SER A 463 0.97 -22.49 -15.92
N ASP A 464 0.77 -22.86 -17.17
CA ASP A 464 1.89 -22.96 -18.12
C ASP A 464 2.55 -21.60 -18.38
N SER A 465 1.77 -20.51 -18.37
CA SER A 465 2.30 -19.14 -18.45
C SER A 465 3.22 -18.82 -17.26
N ALA A 466 2.80 -19.17 -16.04
CA ALA A 466 3.57 -18.95 -14.82
C ALA A 466 4.89 -19.76 -14.86
N LYS A 467 4.84 -21.02 -15.24
CA LYS A 467 6.05 -21.88 -15.40
C LYS A 467 7.02 -21.31 -16.43
N ALA A 468 6.50 -20.88 -17.58
CA ALA A 468 7.33 -20.27 -18.63
C ALA A 468 8.01 -18.97 -18.14
N MET A 469 7.31 -18.16 -17.34
CA MET A 469 7.89 -16.94 -16.78
C MET A 469 8.96 -17.25 -15.72
N ILE A 470 8.80 -18.28 -14.91
CA ILE A 470 9.83 -18.70 -13.94
C ILE A 470 11.12 -19.09 -14.68
N GLU A 471 11.02 -19.84 -15.79
CA GLU A 471 12.19 -20.15 -16.61
C GLU A 471 12.84 -18.88 -17.21
N GLU A 472 12.04 -17.88 -17.56
CA GLU A 472 12.55 -16.60 -18.03
C GLU A 472 13.26 -15.82 -16.91
N ILE A 473 12.68 -15.81 -15.69
CA ILE A 473 13.30 -15.20 -14.49
C ILE A 473 14.67 -15.82 -14.20
N LYS A 474 14.82 -17.13 -14.34
CA LYS A 474 16.12 -17.84 -14.21
C LYS A 474 17.15 -17.33 -15.22
N LYS A 475 16.76 -17.20 -16.49
CA LYS A 475 17.65 -16.68 -17.54
C LYS A 475 18.06 -15.22 -17.30
N LEU A 476 17.16 -14.43 -16.73
CA LEU A 476 17.39 -13.02 -16.37
C LEU A 476 18.25 -12.84 -15.10
N GLY A 477 18.51 -13.93 -14.35
CA GLY A 477 19.22 -13.87 -13.06
C GLY A 477 18.44 -13.16 -11.96
N ALA A 478 17.10 -13.16 -12.04
CA ALA A 478 16.20 -12.44 -11.14
C ALA A 478 15.59 -13.34 -10.05
N GLU A 479 16.07 -14.57 -9.89
CA GLU A 479 15.53 -15.53 -8.90
C GLU A 479 15.62 -15.05 -7.46
N LYS A 480 16.62 -14.19 -7.14
CA LYS A 480 16.80 -13.62 -5.79
C LYS A 480 15.79 -12.53 -5.43
N PHE A 481 15.02 -12.06 -6.38
CA PHE A 481 14.02 -11.03 -6.09
C PHE A 481 12.94 -11.56 -5.14
N PRO A 482 12.46 -10.72 -4.20
CA PRO A 482 11.34 -11.08 -3.36
C PRO A 482 10.06 -11.23 -4.18
N ILE A 483 9.16 -12.10 -3.70
CA ILE A 483 7.87 -12.32 -4.33
C ILE A 483 6.79 -11.41 -3.74
N CYS A 484 5.85 -11.01 -4.59
CA CYS A 484 4.69 -10.20 -4.23
C CYS A 484 3.43 -10.92 -4.73
N ILE A 485 2.77 -11.68 -3.84
CA ILE A 485 1.56 -12.43 -4.21
C ILE A 485 0.37 -11.47 -4.29
N ALA A 486 -0.22 -11.38 -5.47
CA ALA A 486 -1.45 -10.65 -5.76
C ALA A 486 -2.65 -11.60 -5.65
N LYS A 487 -3.56 -11.33 -4.71
CA LYS A 487 -4.78 -12.10 -4.48
C LYS A 487 -5.88 -11.23 -3.89
N THR A 488 -7.07 -11.80 -3.67
CA THR A 488 -8.14 -11.11 -2.97
C THR A 488 -7.74 -10.66 -1.57
N GLN A 489 -8.20 -9.51 -1.15
CA GLN A 489 -7.98 -8.96 0.19
C GLN A 489 -8.99 -9.45 1.24
N TYR A 490 -10.03 -10.15 0.85
CA TYR A 490 -11.16 -10.50 1.73
C TYR A 490 -11.04 -11.87 2.40
N SER A 491 -10.04 -12.65 2.05
CA SER A 491 -9.82 -14.01 2.56
C SER A 491 -8.35 -14.36 2.54
N PHE A 492 -7.92 -15.31 3.36
CA PHE A 492 -6.57 -15.91 3.24
C PHE A 492 -6.41 -16.70 1.92
N SER A 493 -7.51 -17.23 1.37
CA SER A 493 -7.51 -17.93 0.08
C SER A 493 -7.58 -16.98 -1.13
N THR A 494 -7.80 -17.53 -2.31
CA THR A 494 -8.09 -16.81 -3.54
C THR A 494 -9.58 -16.59 -3.79
N ASP A 495 -10.46 -17.12 -2.94
CA ASP A 495 -11.90 -16.89 -2.98
C ASP A 495 -12.29 -15.70 -2.08
N ALA A 496 -12.79 -14.64 -2.70
CA ALA A 496 -13.21 -13.42 -2.00
C ALA A 496 -14.44 -13.60 -1.08
N LYS A 497 -15.12 -14.75 -1.13
CA LYS A 497 -16.29 -15.08 -0.31
C LYS A 497 -16.00 -16.12 0.78
N ALA A 498 -14.78 -16.61 0.88
CA ALA A 498 -14.37 -17.56 1.90
C ALA A 498 -14.17 -16.85 3.26
N TYR A 499 -15.27 -16.47 3.91
CA TYR A 499 -15.25 -15.75 5.19
C TYR A 499 -15.03 -16.65 6.43
N GLY A 500 -15.24 -17.95 6.32
CA GLY A 500 -14.98 -18.91 7.40
C GLY A 500 -13.51 -19.33 7.50
N PRO A 501 -13.16 -20.25 8.43
CA PRO A 501 -11.82 -20.81 8.50
C PRO A 501 -11.38 -21.36 7.16
N THR A 502 -10.23 -20.91 6.70
CA THR A 502 -9.71 -21.17 5.34
C THR A 502 -8.37 -21.87 5.47
N GLU A 503 -8.35 -23.20 5.31
CA GLU A 503 -7.14 -24.02 5.35
C GLU A 503 -7.20 -25.11 4.29
N GLY A 504 -6.04 -25.61 3.85
CA GLY A 504 -5.92 -26.72 2.93
C GLY A 504 -6.38 -26.45 1.51
N PHE A 505 -6.65 -25.20 1.13
CA PHE A 505 -7.07 -24.82 -0.21
C PHE A 505 -5.90 -24.87 -1.20
N GLU A 506 -6.21 -24.96 -2.50
CA GLU A 506 -5.24 -24.81 -3.57
C GLU A 506 -5.00 -23.32 -3.87
N LEU A 507 -3.73 -22.87 -3.83
CA LEU A 507 -3.32 -21.58 -4.37
C LEU A 507 -2.93 -21.77 -5.84
N HIS A 508 -3.84 -21.41 -6.77
CA HIS A 508 -3.54 -21.44 -8.19
C HIS A 508 -2.87 -20.14 -8.65
N VAL A 509 -1.62 -20.23 -9.09
CA VAL A 509 -0.87 -19.13 -9.71
C VAL A 509 -1.23 -19.08 -11.21
N ARG A 510 -1.98 -18.07 -11.58
CA ARG A 510 -2.45 -17.87 -12.96
C ARG A 510 -1.37 -17.29 -13.86
N ASP A 511 -0.57 -16.36 -13.34
CA ASP A 511 0.47 -15.66 -14.10
C ASP A 511 1.54 -15.11 -13.18
N ILE A 512 2.72 -14.82 -13.73
CA ILE A 512 3.84 -14.19 -13.03
C ILE A 512 4.38 -13.06 -13.90
N THR A 513 4.73 -11.95 -13.28
CA THR A 513 5.39 -10.82 -13.93
C THR A 513 6.67 -10.48 -13.17
N VAL A 514 7.79 -10.28 -13.86
CA VAL A 514 9.03 -9.80 -13.27
C VAL A 514 9.16 -8.30 -13.48
N ASN A 515 9.35 -7.56 -12.39
CA ASN A 515 9.61 -6.13 -12.39
C ASN A 515 11.11 -5.94 -12.14
N MET A 516 11.90 -5.87 -13.22
CA MET A 516 13.35 -5.83 -13.15
C MET A 516 13.88 -4.53 -12.52
N GLY A 517 13.24 -3.40 -12.78
CA GLY A 517 13.60 -2.12 -12.18
C GLY A 517 13.22 -2.00 -10.71
N ALA A 518 12.05 -2.53 -10.33
CA ALA A 518 11.62 -2.60 -8.93
C ALA A 518 12.30 -3.75 -8.16
N GLU A 519 12.95 -4.68 -8.87
CA GLU A 519 13.59 -5.88 -8.31
C GLU A 519 12.59 -6.71 -7.49
N MET A 520 11.46 -7.10 -8.12
CA MET A 520 10.36 -7.78 -7.48
C MET A 520 9.65 -8.72 -8.46
N ILE A 521 9.22 -9.87 -8.01
CA ILE A 521 8.42 -10.83 -8.78
C ILE A 521 6.96 -10.74 -8.31
N VAL A 522 6.05 -10.38 -9.22
CA VAL A 522 4.61 -10.32 -8.93
C VAL A 522 3.95 -11.63 -9.34
N VAL A 523 3.36 -12.32 -8.37
CA VAL A 523 2.71 -13.62 -8.51
C VAL A 523 1.20 -13.41 -8.48
N ILE A 524 0.51 -13.66 -9.59
CA ILE A 524 -0.93 -13.40 -9.71
C ILE A 524 -1.70 -14.68 -9.40
N ALA A 525 -2.37 -14.70 -8.24
CA ALA A 525 -3.16 -15.82 -7.76
C ALA A 525 -4.67 -15.53 -7.81
N GLY A 526 -5.43 -16.49 -8.35
CA GLY A 526 -6.88 -16.35 -8.47
C GLY A 526 -7.35 -15.30 -9.49
N PRO A 527 -8.59 -14.80 -9.38
CA PRO A 527 -9.22 -13.95 -10.40
C PRO A 527 -8.92 -12.46 -10.25
N ILE A 528 -7.85 -12.10 -9.57
CA ILE A 528 -7.47 -10.68 -9.34
C ILE A 528 -7.18 -9.95 -10.66
N MET A 529 -7.60 -8.70 -10.77
CA MET A 529 -7.41 -7.86 -11.96
C MET A 529 -6.59 -6.63 -11.64
N ARG A 530 -5.58 -6.35 -12.47
CA ARG A 530 -4.72 -5.16 -12.36
C ARG A 530 -5.36 -3.88 -12.91
N MET A 531 -6.51 -3.99 -13.60
CA MET A 531 -7.38 -2.89 -13.96
C MET A 531 -8.77 -3.15 -13.37
N PRO A 532 -9.13 -2.55 -12.22
CA PRO A 532 -10.45 -2.69 -11.63
C PRO A 532 -11.56 -2.11 -12.51
N GLY A 533 -12.78 -2.59 -12.35
CA GLY A 533 -13.96 -1.99 -12.98
C GLY A 533 -14.73 -1.13 -11.98
N LEU A 534 -15.47 -0.15 -12.48
CA LEU A 534 -16.43 0.60 -11.70
C LEU A 534 -17.57 -0.30 -11.20
N PRO A 535 -18.09 -0.09 -9.97
CA PRO A 535 -19.28 -0.77 -9.48
C PRO A 535 -20.56 -0.25 -10.16
N LYS A 536 -21.70 -0.87 -9.85
CA LYS A 536 -23.01 -0.43 -10.37
C LYS A 536 -23.36 0.99 -9.92
N SER A 537 -23.00 1.37 -8.69
CA SER A 537 -23.17 2.71 -8.14
C SER A 537 -21.80 3.20 -7.66
N PRO A 538 -21.05 3.92 -8.51
CA PRO A 538 -19.74 4.44 -8.15
C PRO A 538 -19.85 5.65 -7.21
N GLN A 539 -18.81 5.87 -6.41
CA GLN A 539 -18.72 7.02 -5.51
C GLN A 539 -18.83 8.36 -6.27
N ALA A 540 -18.43 8.40 -7.52
CA ALA A 540 -18.57 9.55 -8.42
C ALA A 540 -19.99 10.13 -8.48
N GLU A 541 -21.04 9.32 -8.27
CA GLU A 541 -22.43 9.78 -8.23
C GLU A 541 -22.76 10.67 -7.03
N ARG A 542 -21.91 10.68 -5.99
CA ARG A 542 -22.08 11.42 -4.74
C ARG A 542 -21.19 12.64 -4.65
N ILE A 543 -20.15 12.72 -5.48
CA ILE A 543 -19.22 13.84 -5.51
C ILE A 543 -19.83 14.93 -6.37
N ASP A 544 -19.91 16.16 -5.85
CA ASP A 544 -20.45 17.32 -6.57
C ASP A 544 -19.66 18.59 -6.24
N VAL A 545 -19.89 19.64 -7.00
CA VAL A 545 -19.35 20.98 -6.76
C VAL A 545 -20.50 21.96 -6.57
N VAL A 546 -20.67 22.43 -5.36
CA VAL A 546 -21.72 23.38 -4.97
C VAL A 546 -21.07 24.72 -4.61
N ASN A 547 -21.42 25.78 -5.31
CA ASN A 547 -20.86 27.12 -5.11
C ASN A 547 -19.32 27.19 -5.13
N GLY A 548 -18.69 26.36 -5.98
CA GLY A 548 -17.23 26.26 -6.10
C GLY A 548 -16.56 25.39 -5.03
N GLU A 549 -17.33 24.76 -4.16
CA GLU A 549 -16.83 23.85 -3.12
C GLU A 549 -17.16 22.39 -3.43
N ILE A 550 -16.19 21.50 -3.21
CA ILE A 550 -16.37 20.06 -3.38
C ILE A 550 -17.20 19.52 -2.23
N THR A 551 -18.18 18.67 -2.56
CA THR A 551 -19.05 17.96 -1.62
C THR A 551 -19.06 16.46 -1.92
N GLY A 552 -19.45 15.61 -0.96
CA GLY A 552 -19.57 14.16 -1.16
C GLY A 552 -18.26 13.40 -1.32
N LEU A 553 -17.11 14.07 -1.24
CA LEU A 553 -15.81 13.44 -1.19
C LEU A 553 -15.58 12.88 0.22
N SER A 554 -15.14 11.62 0.34
CA SER A 554 -14.92 10.92 1.62
C SER A 554 -13.62 10.10 1.59
#